data_8594ade14e902b3269c92e76cd4ad07a
#
_entry.id   8594ade14e902b3269c92e76cd4ad07a
#
_cell.length_a   1.000
_cell.length_b   1.000
_cell.length_c   1.000
_cell.angle_alpha   90.00
_cell.angle_beta   90.00
_cell.angle_gamma   90.00
#
_symmetry.space_group_name_H-M   'P 1'
#
loop_
_entity.id
_entity.type
_entity.pdbx_description
1 polymer ?
#
loop_
_entity_poly.entity_id
_entity_poly.type
_entity_poly.pdbx_seq_one_letter_code
_entity_poly.pdbx_strand_id
1 'polypeptide(L)'
;MSTSPDFFAEGFEVDRFNAIRAKTRMTRYGGDCYAYCLLASGTVDLVVEAGLKPYDIVALIPIIERAGGVVTTWDGRPATSGGRIVAAGDRRVHAAAVKVLSGP
;
A
#
# COMPACT_ATOMS: atom_id res chain seq x y z
N MET A 1 -4.82 -5.64 0.50
CA MET A 1 -5.93 -4.99 -0.24
C MET A 1 -5.39 -3.89 -1.14
N SER A 2 -6.15 -3.49 -2.09
CA SER A 2 -5.74 -2.47 -3.05
C SER A 2 -6.96 -1.75 -3.61
N THR A 3 -6.72 -0.66 -4.32
CA THR A 3 -7.72 -0.08 -5.20
C THR A 3 -7.88 -1.00 -6.43
N SER A 4 -8.98 -0.79 -7.20
CA SER A 4 -9.19 -1.57 -8.42
C SER A 4 -8.00 -1.39 -9.37
N PRO A 5 -7.56 -2.46 -10.07
CA PRO A 5 -6.47 -2.34 -11.04
C PRO A 5 -6.69 -1.25 -12.09
N ASP A 6 -7.93 -0.92 -12.39
CA ASP A 6 -8.26 0.10 -13.38
C ASP A 6 -7.81 1.51 -12.96
N PHE A 7 -7.54 1.72 -11.66
CA PHE A 7 -7.06 3.00 -11.15
C PHE A 7 -5.55 3.17 -11.23
N PHE A 8 -4.81 2.11 -11.58
CA PHE A 8 -3.37 2.22 -11.74
C PHE A 8 -3.05 2.75 -13.14
N ALA A 9 -2.02 3.59 -13.23
CA ALA A 9 -1.53 4.03 -14.52
C ALA A 9 -0.93 2.84 -15.27
N GLU A 10 -1.13 2.80 -16.59
CA GLU A 10 -0.58 1.75 -17.42
C GLU A 10 0.95 1.74 -17.35
N GLY A 11 1.52 0.58 -17.69
CA GLY A 11 2.96 0.40 -17.69
C GLY A 11 3.50 0.14 -16.29
N PHE A 12 4.28 1.07 -15.76
CA PHE A 12 5.00 0.85 -14.51
C PHE A 12 4.10 0.45 -13.34
N GLU A 13 3.02 1.19 -13.12
CA GLU A 13 2.15 0.93 -11.96
C GLU A 13 1.45 -0.43 -12.07
N VAL A 14 0.92 -0.74 -13.24
CA VAL A 14 0.24 -2.02 -13.47
C VAL A 14 1.23 -3.17 -13.33
N ASP A 15 2.42 -3.04 -13.91
CA ASP A 15 3.44 -4.08 -13.85
C ASP A 15 3.90 -4.35 -12.42
N ARG A 16 4.13 -3.28 -11.64
CA ARG A 16 4.57 -3.43 -10.24
C ARG A 16 3.46 -4.01 -9.38
N PHE A 17 2.23 -3.56 -9.57
CA PHE A 17 1.08 -4.12 -8.85
C PHE A 17 0.91 -5.61 -9.15
N ASN A 18 0.97 -6.00 -10.40
CA ASN A 18 0.83 -7.40 -10.78
C ASN A 18 1.95 -8.26 -10.20
N ALA A 19 3.17 -7.72 -10.09
CA ALA A 19 4.28 -8.43 -9.46
C ALA A 19 4.00 -8.70 -7.97
N ILE A 20 3.42 -7.73 -7.26
CA ILE A 20 3.01 -7.92 -5.86
C ILE A 20 1.86 -8.94 -5.78
N ARG A 21 0.85 -8.78 -6.63
CA ARG A 21 -0.31 -9.66 -6.61
C ARG A 21 0.08 -11.12 -6.79
N ALA A 22 1.05 -11.39 -7.65
CA ALA A 22 1.53 -12.74 -7.90
C ALA A 22 2.18 -13.38 -6.67
N LYS A 23 2.66 -12.58 -5.72
CA LYS A 23 3.34 -13.05 -4.51
C LYS A 23 2.43 -13.09 -3.29
N THR A 24 1.16 -12.70 -3.42
CA THR A 24 0.22 -12.71 -2.30
C THR A 24 -0.75 -13.88 -2.41
N ARG A 25 -1.26 -14.33 -1.26
CA ARG A 25 -2.22 -15.45 -1.22
C ARG A 25 -3.59 -15.04 -1.70
N MET A 26 -4.03 -13.83 -1.34
CA MET A 26 -5.37 -13.35 -1.63
C MET A 26 -5.32 -11.85 -1.86
N THR A 27 -6.00 -11.40 -2.91
CA THR A 27 -6.10 -9.99 -3.25
C THR A 27 -7.55 -9.54 -3.20
N ARG A 28 -7.79 -8.40 -2.55
CA ARG A 28 -9.11 -7.77 -2.47
C ARG A 28 -9.00 -6.33 -2.93
N TYR A 29 -10.08 -5.80 -3.47
CA TYR A 29 -10.14 -4.45 -4.02
C TYR A 29 -11.24 -3.63 -3.37
N GLY A 30 -11.17 -2.31 -3.53
CA GLY A 30 -12.26 -1.40 -3.19
C GLY A 30 -12.41 -1.09 -1.71
N GLY A 31 -11.39 -1.30 -0.91
CA GLY A 31 -11.47 -1.04 0.53
C GLY A 31 -11.35 0.43 0.91
N ASP A 32 -10.82 1.27 0.04
CA ASP A 32 -10.55 2.69 0.31
C ASP A 32 -9.85 2.90 1.67
N CYS A 33 -10.23 3.91 2.44
CA CYS A 33 -9.61 4.14 3.75
C CYS A 33 -9.87 3.00 4.74
N TYR A 34 -10.94 2.24 4.55
CA TYR A 34 -11.24 1.10 5.40
C TYR A 34 -10.15 0.02 5.34
N ALA A 35 -9.50 -0.13 4.18
CA ALA A 35 -8.40 -1.08 4.03
C ALA A 35 -7.26 -0.80 5.02
N TYR A 36 -6.95 0.49 5.25
CA TYR A 36 -5.91 0.87 6.19
C TYR A 36 -6.33 0.62 7.64
N CYS A 37 -7.61 0.77 7.95
CA CYS A 37 -8.12 0.42 9.27
C CYS A 37 -8.05 -1.08 9.52
N LEU A 38 -8.34 -1.89 8.51
CA LEU A 38 -8.19 -3.34 8.61
C LEU A 38 -6.72 -3.74 8.78
N LEU A 39 -5.81 -3.03 8.10
CA LEU A 39 -4.38 -3.24 8.27
C LEU A 39 -3.96 -2.96 9.71
N ALA A 40 -4.39 -1.82 10.27
CA ALA A 40 -4.05 -1.43 11.64
C ALA A 40 -4.62 -2.42 12.66
N SER A 41 -5.75 -3.05 12.38
CA SER A 41 -6.36 -4.06 13.26
C SER A 41 -5.72 -5.45 13.12
N GLY A 42 -4.81 -5.63 12.17
CA GLY A 42 -4.15 -6.90 11.94
C GLY A 42 -4.88 -7.86 11.02
N THR A 43 -6.01 -7.44 10.45
CA THR A 43 -6.82 -8.29 9.57
C THR A 43 -6.25 -8.39 8.16
N VAL A 44 -5.54 -7.35 7.72
CA VAL A 44 -4.91 -7.27 6.39
C VAL A 44 -3.42 -7.07 6.58
N ASP A 45 -2.61 -7.75 5.78
CA ASP A 45 -1.16 -7.67 5.90
C ASP A 45 -0.54 -6.55 5.07
N LEU A 46 -1.14 -6.21 3.93
CA LEU A 46 -0.55 -5.29 2.97
C LEU A 46 -1.64 -4.52 2.23
N VAL A 47 -1.42 -3.22 2.07
CA VAL A 47 -2.26 -2.36 1.23
C VAL A 47 -1.38 -1.66 0.21
N VAL A 48 -1.74 -1.76 -1.08
CA VAL A 48 -1.00 -1.14 -2.19
C VAL A 48 -1.99 -0.31 -3.00
N GLU A 49 -1.69 0.97 -3.13
CA GLU A 49 -2.56 1.89 -3.88
C GLU A 49 -1.73 2.89 -4.67
N ALA A 50 -2.35 3.53 -5.66
CA ALA A 50 -1.74 4.59 -6.45
C ALA A 50 -2.75 5.73 -6.65
N GLY A 51 -2.24 6.93 -6.94
CA GLY A 51 -3.09 8.08 -7.22
C GLY A 51 -3.77 8.69 -6.01
N LEU A 52 -3.32 8.39 -4.79
CA LEU A 52 -3.89 8.96 -3.59
C LEU A 52 -3.54 10.44 -3.46
N LYS A 53 -4.50 11.21 -2.95
CA LYS A 53 -4.26 12.60 -2.59
C LYS A 53 -3.72 12.66 -1.16
N PRO A 54 -2.99 13.74 -0.78
CA PRO A 54 -2.48 13.86 0.59
C PRO A 54 -3.56 13.69 1.66
N TYR A 55 -4.75 14.23 1.44
CA TYR A 55 -5.83 14.12 2.42
C TYR A 55 -6.38 12.70 2.56
N ASP A 56 -6.10 11.81 1.59
CA ASP A 56 -6.54 10.42 1.66
C ASP A 56 -5.71 9.61 2.65
N ILE A 57 -4.47 10.01 2.89
CA ILE A 57 -3.50 9.20 3.64
C ILE A 57 -3.02 9.84 4.94
N VAL A 58 -2.91 11.17 5.00
CA VAL A 58 -2.28 11.84 6.15
C VAL A 58 -2.95 11.50 7.48
N ALA A 59 -4.27 11.43 7.51
CA ALA A 59 -4.99 11.09 8.74
C ALA A 59 -4.79 9.64 9.17
N LEU A 60 -4.41 8.75 8.25
CA LEU A 60 -4.26 7.33 8.51
C LEU A 60 -2.86 6.95 8.94
N ILE A 61 -1.86 7.78 8.61
CA ILE A 61 -0.45 7.48 8.94
C ILE A 61 -0.25 7.22 10.44
N PRO A 62 -0.72 8.10 11.36
CA PRO A 62 -0.54 7.85 12.79
C PRO A 62 -1.25 6.58 13.27
N ILE A 63 -2.39 6.25 12.69
CA ILE A 63 -3.15 5.05 13.05
C ILE A 63 -2.36 3.80 12.73
N ILE A 64 -1.78 3.76 11.52
CA ILE A 64 -0.99 2.63 11.06
C ILE A 64 0.28 2.50 11.89
N GLU A 65 0.99 3.60 12.11
CA GLU A 65 2.26 3.59 12.83
C GLU A 65 2.08 3.20 14.30
N ARG A 66 1.02 3.67 14.94
CA ARG A 66 0.73 3.31 16.33
C ARG A 66 0.36 1.83 16.50
N ALA A 67 -0.17 1.23 15.44
CA ALA A 67 -0.46 -0.20 15.44
C ALA A 67 0.76 -1.06 15.13
N GLY A 68 1.93 -0.43 14.96
CA GLY A 68 3.18 -1.14 14.65
C GLY A 68 3.42 -1.32 13.17
N GLY A 69 2.58 -0.73 12.32
CA GLY A 69 2.71 -0.83 10.88
C GLY A 69 3.64 0.22 10.29
N VAL A 70 3.88 0.09 9.00
CA VAL A 70 4.72 0.99 8.22
C VAL A 70 3.96 1.44 6.97
N VAL A 71 4.01 2.73 6.65
CA VAL A 71 3.40 3.28 5.46
C VAL A 71 4.37 4.24 4.78
N THR A 72 4.62 4.00 3.49
CA THR A 72 5.52 4.83 2.68
C THR A 72 5.01 4.92 1.25
N THR A 73 5.72 5.68 0.42
CA THR A 73 5.56 5.58 -1.02
C THR A 73 6.18 4.25 -1.51
N TRP A 74 5.96 3.92 -2.78
CA TRP A 74 6.51 2.67 -3.35
C TRP A 74 8.04 2.63 -3.36
N ASP A 75 8.69 3.78 -3.27
CA ASP A 75 10.16 3.86 -3.22
C ASP A 75 10.69 4.11 -1.80
N GLY A 76 9.85 3.93 -0.79
CA GLY A 76 10.26 3.98 0.61
C GLY A 76 10.32 5.36 1.23
N ARG A 77 9.81 6.39 0.57
CA ARG A 77 9.79 7.76 1.08
C ARG A 77 8.56 8.02 1.94
N PRO A 78 8.54 9.11 2.72
CA PRO A 78 7.36 9.47 3.51
C PRO A 78 6.11 9.60 2.64
N ALA A 79 4.98 9.10 3.14
CA ALA A 79 3.72 9.02 2.41
C ALA A 79 2.89 10.32 2.43
N THR A 80 3.38 11.38 3.05
CA THR A 80 2.61 12.59 3.33
C THR A 80 2.08 13.32 2.08
N SER A 81 2.72 13.11 0.94
CA SER A 81 2.30 13.73 -0.33
C SER A 81 1.28 12.89 -1.11
N GLY A 82 0.90 11.74 -0.60
CA GLY A 82 0.05 10.81 -1.34
C GLY A 82 0.78 10.16 -2.51
N GLY A 83 0.05 9.86 -3.57
CA GLY A 83 0.60 9.21 -4.77
C GLY A 83 0.59 7.70 -4.67
N ARG A 84 1.71 7.08 -4.96
CA ARG A 84 1.88 5.62 -4.90
C ARG A 84 2.22 5.23 -3.47
N ILE A 85 1.29 4.53 -2.80
CA ILE A 85 1.40 4.24 -1.37
C ILE A 85 1.42 2.73 -1.14
N VAL A 86 2.25 2.31 -0.19
CA VAL A 86 2.25 0.94 0.32
C VAL A 86 2.26 0.99 1.85
N ALA A 87 1.38 0.22 2.45
CA ALA A 87 1.30 0.09 3.91
C ALA A 87 1.30 -1.38 4.28
N ALA A 88 2.00 -1.72 5.35
CA ALA A 88 2.09 -3.10 5.83
C ALA A 88 2.00 -3.12 7.35
N GLY A 89 1.48 -4.22 7.89
CA GLY A 89 1.41 -4.42 9.32
C GLY A 89 2.72 -4.84 9.95
N ASP A 90 3.71 -5.22 9.14
CA ASP A 90 5.01 -5.72 9.59
C ASP A 90 6.11 -5.09 8.73
N ARG A 91 7.22 -4.72 9.36
CA ARG A 91 8.36 -4.12 8.69
C ARG A 91 8.95 -4.99 7.58
N ARG A 92 8.98 -6.29 7.80
CA ARG A 92 9.56 -7.24 6.84
C ARG A 92 8.68 -7.36 5.60
N VAL A 93 7.37 -7.38 5.79
CA VAL A 93 6.41 -7.38 4.68
C VAL A 93 6.54 -6.09 3.88
N HIS A 94 6.64 -4.95 4.58
CA HIS A 94 6.83 -3.66 3.93
C HIS A 94 8.12 -3.62 3.10
N ALA A 95 9.24 -4.06 3.68
CA ALA A 95 10.53 -4.06 2.97
C ALA A 95 10.48 -4.93 1.73
N ALA A 96 9.87 -6.11 1.82
CA ALA A 96 9.71 -7.00 0.69
C ALA A 96 8.84 -6.38 -0.40
N ALA A 97 7.75 -5.71 0.00
CA ALA A 97 6.85 -5.06 -0.95
C ALA A 97 7.52 -3.89 -1.67
N VAL A 98 8.26 -3.05 -0.94
CA VAL A 98 9.00 -1.93 -1.53
C VAL A 98 10.01 -2.43 -2.55
N LYS A 99 10.72 -3.51 -2.23
CA LYS A 99 11.69 -4.09 -3.14
C LYS A 99 11.06 -4.50 -4.48
N VAL A 100 9.86 -5.06 -4.45
CA VAL A 100 9.13 -5.43 -5.67
C VAL A 100 8.60 -4.20 -6.39
N LEU A 101 8.02 -3.26 -5.66
CA LEU A 101 7.35 -2.09 -6.24
C LEU A 101 8.34 -1.08 -6.81
N SER A 102 9.51 -0.91 -6.20
CA SER A 102 10.53 0.04 -6.66
C SER A 102 11.58 -0.59 -7.58
N GLY A 103 11.56 -1.90 -7.71
CA GLY A 103 12.54 -2.63 -8.50
C GLY A 103 12.49 -2.31 -9.99
N PRO A 104 13.50 -2.73 -10.72
CA PRO A 104 13.57 -2.47 -12.16
C PRO A 104 12.48 -3.16 -12.94
#